data_0065b044784ce2ff6598a0fe28ec7944
#
_entry.id   0065b044784ce2ff6598a0fe28ec7944
#
_cell.length_a   1.000
_cell.length_b   1.000
_cell.length_c   1.000
_cell.angle_alpha   90.00
_cell.angle_beta   90.00
_cell.angle_gamma   90.00
#
_symmetry.space_group_name_H-M   'P 1'
#
loop_
_entity.id
_entity.type
_entity.pdbx_description
1 polymer ?
#
loop_
_entity_poly.entity_id
_entity_poly.type
_entity_poly.pdbx_seq_one_letter_code
_entity_poly.pdbx_strand_id
1 'polypeptide(L)'
;MSRVVIIGATGHIGSYLVPRLVRGGHEVIAMSRGIRGPYLQSPEWDSVTTITVDRDAADAEGTFGTQVAALRPDVVIDLICFTAASAQRLVDALRPSRPLLVHCGTIWVHGPALRVPVTEDEPRTAYGDYGTGKAEIEALLHRETRAGGVPAIVLHPGHISGPGWSLTSRSTSAARSSSRRVRTRGRRPRG
;
A
#
# COMPACT_ATOMS: atom_id res chain seq x y z
N MET A 1 -15.22 20.59 0.94
CA MET A 1 -14.03 20.48 0.06
C MET A 1 -12.85 20.15 0.96
N SER A 2 -12.07 19.12 0.65
CA SER A 2 -10.89 18.71 1.42
C SER A 2 -9.71 18.54 0.48
N ARG A 3 -8.49 18.77 0.95
CA ARG A 3 -7.26 18.44 0.24
C ARG A 3 -6.88 17.00 0.54
N VAL A 4 -6.89 16.15 -0.49
CA VAL A 4 -6.67 14.71 -0.39
C VAL A 4 -5.38 14.35 -1.09
N VAL A 5 -4.41 13.84 -0.34
CA VAL A 5 -3.15 13.29 -0.88
C VAL A 5 -3.29 11.78 -1.03
N ILE A 6 -3.07 11.25 -2.24
CA ILE A 6 -3.16 9.82 -2.53
C ILE A 6 -1.79 9.27 -2.88
N ILE A 7 -1.26 8.39 -2.06
CA ILE A 7 0.03 7.72 -2.26
C ILE A 7 -0.23 6.41 -3.03
N GLY A 8 0.38 6.27 -4.21
CA GLY A 8 0.11 5.16 -5.13
C GLY A 8 -1.08 5.41 -6.06
N ALA A 9 -1.39 6.67 -6.34
CA ALA A 9 -2.58 7.12 -7.06
C ALA A 9 -2.74 6.54 -8.48
N THR A 10 -1.65 6.25 -9.20
CA THR A 10 -1.71 5.67 -10.56
C THR A 10 -1.89 4.16 -10.59
N GLY A 11 -2.02 3.51 -9.41
CA GLY A 11 -2.31 2.09 -9.29
C GLY A 11 -3.77 1.76 -9.62
N HIS A 12 -4.12 0.46 -9.53
CA HIS A 12 -5.46 0.00 -9.88
C HIS A 12 -6.55 0.68 -9.05
N ILE A 13 -6.43 0.67 -7.71
CA ILE A 13 -7.40 1.34 -6.82
C ILE A 13 -7.45 2.85 -7.13
N GLY A 14 -6.29 3.50 -7.21
CA GLY A 14 -6.19 4.93 -7.43
C GLY A 14 -6.84 5.39 -8.73
N SER A 15 -6.73 4.60 -9.80
CA SER A 15 -7.35 4.91 -11.10
C SER A 15 -8.89 5.04 -11.04
N TYR A 16 -9.53 4.36 -10.09
CA TYR A 16 -10.97 4.48 -9.85
C TYR A 16 -11.31 5.52 -8.78
N LEU A 17 -10.43 5.69 -7.80
CA LEU A 17 -10.65 6.55 -6.65
C LEU A 17 -10.48 8.03 -7.01
N VAL A 18 -9.39 8.37 -7.70
CA VAL A 18 -9.05 9.76 -8.06
C VAL A 18 -10.21 10.47 -8.79
N PRO A 19 -10.79 9.91 -9.86
CA PRO A 19 -11.91 10.57 -10.54
C PRO A 19 -13.14 10.77 -9.65
N ARG A 20 -13.39 9.85 -8.72
CA ARG A 20 -14.52 9.98 -7.78
C ARG A 20 -14.33 11.12 -6.80
N LEU A 21 -13.11 11.30 -6.27
CA LEU A 21 -12.80 12.38 -5.35
C LEU A 21 -12.85 13.74 -6.05
N VAL A 22 -12.33 13.84 -7.27
CA VAL A 22 -12.43 15.07 -8.08
C VAL A 22 -13.90 15.43 -8.34
N ARG A 23 -14.73 14.48 -8.79
CA ARG A 23 -16.18 14.72 -8.95
C ARG A 23 -16.90 15.08 -7.66
N GLY A 24 -16.39 14.59 -6.51
CA GLY A 24 -16.87 14.97 -5.18
C GLY A 24 -16.43 16.35 -4.73
N GLY A 25 -15.72 17.10 -5.58
CA GLY A 25 -15.30 18.48 -5.28
C GLY A 25 -14.10 18.56 -4.33
N HIS A 26 -13.28 17.51 -4.22
CA HIS A 26 -12.05 17.53 -3.44
C HIS A 26 -10.86 18.02 -4.29
N GLU A 27 -9.91 18.71 -3.66
CA GLU A 27 -8.60 18.98 -4.21
C GLU A 27 -7.76 17.71 -4.10
N VAL A 28 -7.36 17.11 -5.23
CA VAL A 28 -6.63 15.83 -5.24
C VAL A 28 -5.18 16.04 -5.63
N ILE A 29 -4.27 15.52 -4.81
CA ILE A 29 -2.83 15.45 -5.07
C ILE A 29 -2.45 13.98 -5.20
N ALA A 30 -2.00 13.58 -6.41
CA ALA A 30 -1.65 12.22 -6.74
C ALA A 30 -0.14 12.02 -6.64
N MET A 31 0.31 11.19 -5.71
CA MET A 31 1.72 10.83 -5.56
C MET A 31 1.97 9.45 -6.18
N SER A 32 2.98 9.36 -7.06
CA SER A 32 3.40 8.12 -7.69
C SER A 32 4.85 8.20 -8.18
N ARG A 33 5.41 7.08 -8.62
CA ARG A 33 6.77 7.06 -9.20
C ARG A 33 6.86 7.66 -10.61
N GLY A 34 5.74 8.02 -11.22
CA GLY A 34 5.73 8.59 -12.58
C GLY A 34 6.10 7.61 -13.71
N ILE A 35 6.28 6.31 -13.40
CA ILE A 35 6.72 5.30 -14.38
C ILE A 35 5.60 5.01 -15.39
N ARG A 36 4.35 5.13 -14.97
CA ARG A 36 3.16 4.91 -15.80
C ARG A 36 2.03 5.83 -15.39
N GLY A 37 1.15 6.13 -16.31
CA GLY A 37 -0.12 6.80 -16.02
C GLY A 37 -1.12 5.89 -15.31
N PRO A 38 -2.30 6.41 -15.00
CA PRO A 38 -3.38 5.62 -14.40
C PRO A 38 -3.83 4.50 -15.35
N TYR A 39 -4.30 3.38 -14.79
CA TYR A 39 -4.84 2.25 -15.57
C TYR A 39 -6.05 2.64 -16.42
N LEU A 40 -6.88 3.55 -15.89
CA LEU A 40 -8.01 4.12 -16.60
C LEU A 40 -7.79 5.61 -16.78
N GLN A 41 -7.86 6.04 -18.02
CA GLN A 41 -7.85 7.47 -18.37
C GLN A 41 -9.23 8.05 -18.12
N SER A 42 -9.29 9.25 -17.58
CA SER A 42 -10.54 10.00 -17.41
C SER A 42 -10.21 11.51 -17.36
N PRO A 43 -11.14 12.38 -17.79
CA PRO A 43 -10.91 13.82 -17.84
C PRO A 43 -10.58 14.45 -16.49
N GLU A 44 -11.02 13.83 -15.40
CA GLU A 44 -10.77 14.32 -14.03
C GLU A 44 -9.29 14.40 -13.69
N TRP A 45 -8.45 13.61 -14.37
CA TRP A 45 -6.99 13.65 -14.16
C TRP A 45 -6.36 14.99 -14.61
N ASP A 46 -7.02 15.75 -15.50
CA ASP A 46 -6.52 17.06 -15.96
C ASP A 46 -6.53 18.11 -14.83
N SER A 47 -7.36 17.90 -13.80
CA SER A 47 -7.45 18.78 -12.62
C SER A 47 -6.67 18.29 -11.41
N VAL A 48 -5.93 17.19 -11.54
CA VAL A 48 -5.17 16.58 -10.43
C VAL A 48 -3.73 17.10 -10.41
N THR A 49 -3.29 17.57 -9.25
CA THR A 49 -1.86 17.88 -9.05
C THR A 49 -1.09 16.56 -8.90
N THR A 50 -0.10 16.33 -9.77
CA THR A 50 0.72 15.11 -9.73
C THR A 50 2.10 15.40 -9.15
N ILE A 51 2.56 14.51 -8.24
CA ILE A 51 3.89 14.57 -7.64
C ILE A 51 4.60 13.24 -7.92
N THR A 52 5.76 13.34 -8.55
CA THR A 52 6.62 12.17 -8.80
C THR A 52 7.55 11.96 -7.62
N VAL A 53 7.42 10.80 -6.97
CA VAL A 53 8.28 10.39 -5.85
C VAL A 53 8.39 8.87 -5.80
N ASP A 54 9.59 8.37 -5.58
CA ASP A 54 9.82 6.98 -5.20
C ASP A 54 9.78 6.90 -3.68
N ARG A 55 8.75 6.20 -3.15
CA ARG A 55 8.54 6.08 -1.71
C ARG A 55 9.72 5.39 -1.02
N ASP A 56 10.22 4.31 -1.60
CA ASP A 56 11.25 3.49 -0.95
C ASP A 56 12.58 4.28 -0.86
N ALA A 57 12.93 5.02 -1.91
CA ALA A 57 14.09 5.90 -1.91
C ALA A 57 13.92 7.05 -0.89
N ALA A 58 12.79 7.75 -0.93
CA ALA A 58 12.53 8.86 -0.01
C ALA A 58 12.37 8.41 1.45
N ASP A 59 11.86 7.20 1.71
CA ASP A 59 11.84 6.59 3.04
C ASP A 59 13.25 6.24 3.54
N ALA A 60 14.13 5.76 2.66
CA ALA A 60 15.52 5.49 3.01
C ALA A 60 16.28 6.79 3.37
N GLU A 61 15.96 7.88 2.70
CA GLU A 61 16.48 9.22 2.99
C GLU A 61 15.80 9.91 4.19
N GLY A 62 14.69 9.35 4.70
CA GLY A 62 13.91 9.96 5.78
C GLY A 62 13.08 11.18 5.34
N THR A 63 12.91 11.39 4.04
CA THR A 63 12.27 12.61 3.50
C THR A 63 10.80 12.41 3.10
N PHE A 64 10.34 11.17 2.91
CA PHE A 64 9.00 10.89 2.39
C PHE A 64 7.87 11.50 3.24
N GLY A 65 7.89 11.25 4.54
CA GLY A 65 6.85 11.75 5.44
C GLY A 65 6.76 13.28 5.47
N THR A 66 7.91 13.96 5.49
CA THR A 66 7.97 15.43 5.46
C THR A 66 7.47 16.00 4.12
N GLN A 67 7.75 15.33 2.99
CA GLN A 67 7.19 15.72 1.69
C GLN A 67 5.65 15.64 1.70
N VAL A 68 5.08 14.57 2.25
CA VAL A 68 3.62 14.42 2.38
C VAL A 68 3.03 15.50 3.31
N ALA A 69 3.64 15.72 4.48
CA ALA A 69 3.17 16.72 5.44
C ALA A 69 3.22 18.16 4.89
N ALA A 70 4.25 18.48 4.08
CA ALA A 70 4.39 19.79 3.44
C ALA A 70 3.23 20.14 2.50
N LEU A 71 2.51 19.15 1.97
CA LEU A 71 1.32 19.34 1.14
C LEU A 71 0.09 19.79 1.96
N ARG A 72 0.18 19.78 3.27
CA ARG A 72 -0.89 20.17 4.21
C ARG A 72 -2.22 19.47 3.90
N PRO A 73 -2.24 18.12 3.86
CA PRO A 73 -3.46 17.37 3.57
C PRO A 73 -4.48 17.46 4.71
N ASP A 74 -5.77 17.44 4.36
CA ASP A 74 -6.85 17.12 5.30
C ASP A 74 -7.01 15.59 5.43
N VAL A 75 -6.72 14.87 4.31
CA VAL A 75 -6.81 13.42 4.22
C VAL A 75 -5.59 12.88 3.47
N VAL A 76 -4.97 11.84 4.01
CA VAL A 76 -3.94 11.04 3.32
C VAL A 76 -4.51 9.64 3.05
N ILE A 77 -4.48 9.20 1.80
CA ILE A 77 -4.87 7.84 1.40
C ILE A 77 -3.63 7.08 0.96
N ASP A 78 -3.20 6.12 1.76
CA ASP A 78 -1.98 5.34 1.52
C ASP A 78 -2.32 3.96 0.96
N LEU A 79 -2.09 3.78 -0.35
CA LEU A 79 -2.40 2.55 -1.08
C LEU A 79 -1.21 1.59 -1.19
N ILE A 80 0.01 2.01 -0.84
CA ILE A 80 1.24 1.26 -1.12
C ILE A 80 2.22 1.16 0.05
N CYS A 81 1.76 1.28 1.30
CA CYS A 81 2.60 1.01 2.47
C CYS A 81 2.64 -0.49 2.78
N PHE A 82 3.84 -1.06 2.89
CA PHE A 82 4.03 -2.50 3.10
C PHE A 82 4.84 -2.85 4.36
N THR A 83 5.42 -1.86 5.05
CA THR A 83 6.20 -2.08 6.27
C THR A 83 5.78 -1.15 7.39
N ALA A 84 5.82 -1.64 8.63
CA ALA A 84 5.53 -0.84 9.82
C ALA A 84 6.49 0.35 9.97
N ALA A 85 7.76 0.18 9.59
CA ALA A 85 8.75 1.24 9.64
C ALA A 85 8.41 2.42 8.72
N SER A 86 7.97 2.13 7.48
CA SER A 86 7.52 3.17 6.54
C SER A 86 6.24 3.85 7.03
N ALA A 87 5.28 3.08 7.58
CA ALA A 87 4.08 3.65 8.19
C ALA A 87 4.40 4.56 9.38
N GLN A 88 5.34 4.15 10.24
CA GLN A 88 5.76 4.95 11.41
C GLN A 88 6.34 6.30 10.99
N ARG A 89 7.25 6.33 10.00
CA ARG A 89 7.83 7.59 9.50
C ARG A 89 6.76 8.53 8.97
N LEU A 90 5.78 8.01 8.23
CA LEU A 90 4.66 8.80 7.72
C LEU A 90 3.82 9.36 8.88
N VAL A 91 3.45 8.52 9.84
CA VAL A 91 2.69 8.94 11.03
C VAL A 91 3.43 10.00 11.82
N ASP A 92 4.73 9.82 12.08
CA ASP A 92 5.55 10.79 12.82
C ASP A 92 5.55 12.18 12.16
N ALA A 93 5.64 12.22 10.84
CA ALA A 93 5.59 13.47 10.08
C ALA A 93 4.19 14.12 10.07
N LEU A 94 3.13 13.33 10.15
CA LEU A 94 1.73 13.81 10.14
C LEU A 94 1.20 14.21 11.52
N ARG A 95 1.86 13.82 12.62
CA ARG A 95 1.40 14.16 13.99
C ARG A 95 1.12 15.64 14.23
N PRO A 96 1.93 16.60 13.72
CA PRO A 96 1.67 18.01 13.97
C PRO A 96 0.35 18.52 13.39
N SER A 97 -0.04 18.03 12.21
CA SER A 97 -1.28 18.48 11.51
C SER A 97 -2.45 17.52 11.68
N ARG A 98 -2.20 16.26 12.02
CA ARG A 98 -3.20 15.22 12.31
C ARG A 98 -4.28 15.07 11.23
N PRO A 99 -3.93 14.93 9.94
CA PRO A 99 -4.91 14.62 8.91
C PRO A 99 -5.53 13.24 9.15
N LEU A 100 -6.70 12.97 8.56
CA LEU A 100 -7.23 11.61 8.51
C LEU A 100 -6.34 10.74 7.62
N LEU A 101 -5.78 9.66 8.17
CA LEU A 101 -5.01 8.67 7.41
C LEU A 101 -5.89 7.46 7.06
N VAL A 102 -6.13 7.24 5.78
CA VAL A 102 -6.81 6.03 5.28
C VAL A 102 -5.78 5.07 4.71
N HIS A 103 -5.62 3.92 5.35
CA HIS A 103 -4.64 2.91 4.92
C HIS A 103 -5.32 1.75 4.19
N CYS A 104 -4.76 1.38 3.05
CA CYS A 104 -5.15 0.17 2.34
C CYS A 104 -4.47 -1.04 2.97
N GLY A 105 -5.17 -1.70 3.88
CA GLY A 105 -4.81 -2.98 4.49
C GLY A 105 -5.06 -4.16 3.55
N THR A 106 -5.47 -5.28 4.10
CA THR A 106 -5.82 -6.50 3.35
C THR A 106 -6.58 -7.49 4.22
N ILE A 107 -7.45 -8.30 3.63
CA ILE A 107 -8.07 -9.44 4.33
C ILE A 107 -7.06 -10.50 4.79
N TRP A 108 -5.84 -10.53 4.26
CA TRP A 108 -4.79 -11.49 4.62
C TRP A 108 -4.30 -11.35 6.07
N VAL A 109 -4.67 -10.26 6.75
CA VAL A 109 -4.40 -10.10 8.19
C VAL A 109 -5.22 -11.07 9.05
N HIS A 110 -6.33 -11.59 8.53
CA HIS A 110 -7.17 -12.57 9.22
C HIS A 110 -6.69 -14.02 9.02
N GLY A 111 -5.76 -14.26 8.06
CA GLY A 111 -5.31 -15.60 7.72
C GLY A 111 -6.40 -16.46 7.07
N PRO A 112 -6.27 -17.81 7.13
CA PRO A 112 -7.30 -18.71 6.62
C PRO A 112 -8.61 -18.56 7.38
N ALA A 113 -9.72 -18.38 6.68
CA ALA A 113 -11.04 -18.30 7.29
C ALA A 113 -11.45 -19.66 7.88
N LEU A 114 -11.65 -19.72 9.19
CA LEU A 114 -12.14 -20.91 9.90
C LEU A 114 -13.67 -20.92 10.01
N ARG A 115 -14.28 -19.75 9.88
CA ARG A 115 -15.74 -19.54 9.89
C ARG A 115 -16.11 -18.48 8.86
N VAL A 116 -17.35 -18.50 8.41
CA VAL A 116 -17.92 -17.49 7.52
C VAL A 116 -19.29 -17.04 8.06
N PRO A 117 -19.62 -15.75 7.98
CA PRO A 117 -18.78 -14.64 7.50
C PRO A 117 -17.62 -14.33 8.45
N VAL A 118 -16.51 -13.83 7.90
CA VAL A 118 -15.42 -13.26 8.69
C VAL A 118 -15.78 -11.80 8.99
N THR A 119 -15.60 -11.40 10.25
CA THR A 119 -15.85 -10.03 10.70
C THR A 119 -14.55 -9.35 11.17
N GLU A 120 -14.60 -8.03 11.37
CA GLU A 120 -13.47 -7.24 11.82
C GLU A 120 -13.01 -7.59 13.25
N ASP A 121 -13.87 -8.22 14.03
CA ASP A 121 -13.56 -8.65 15.41
C ASP A 121 -12.79 -9.97 15.47
N GLU A 122 -12.68 -10.71 14.36
CA GLU A 122 -11.91 -11.96 14.33
C GLU A 122 -10.43 -11.72 14.64
N PRO A 123 -9.79 -12.66 15.37
CA PRO A 123 -8.36 -12.56 15.68
C PRO A 123 -7.49 -12.39 14.43
N ARG A 124 -6.45 -11.57 14.54
CA ARG A 124 -5.46 -11.41 13.48
C ARG A 124 -4.50 -12.61 13.48
N THR A 125 -4.67 -13.48 12.50
CA THR A 125 -3.84 -14.68 12.28
C THR A 125 -3.12 -14.54 10.94
N ALA A 126 -2.45 -13.40 10.75
CA ALA A 126 -1.84 -13.00 9.50
C ALA A 126 -1.00 -14.11 8.86
N TYR A 127 -1.07 -14.22 7.55
CA TYR A 127 -0.39 -15.25 6.78
C TYR A 127 0.60 -14.66 5.77
N GLY A 128 1.83 -15.25 5.76
CA GLY A 128 2.94 -14.84 4.91
C GLY A 128 3.47 -13.44 5.26
N ASP A 129 4.61 -13.07 4.68
CA ASP A 129 5.29 -11.79 4.96
C ASP A 129 4.40 -10.59 4.66
N TYR A 130 3.62 -10.66 3.56
CA TYR A 130 2.70 -9.59 3.18
C TYR A 130 1.58 -9.38 4.21
N GLY A 131 0.91 -10.48 4.62
CA GLY A 131 -0.16 -10.40 5.62
C GLY A 131 0.36 -9.94 6.97
N THR A 132 1.51 -10.45 7.42
CA THR A 132 2.17 -10.08 8.66
C THR A 132 2.56 -8.60 8.66
N GLY A 133 3.23 -8.11 7.62
CA GLY A 133 3.59 -6.69 7.51
C GLY A 133 2.37 -5.76 7.53
N LYS A 134 1.28 -6.15 6.88
CA LYS A 134 0.02 -5.38 6.92
C LYS A 134 -0.65 -5.40 8.30
N ALA A 135 -0.59 -6.52 9.02
CA ALA A 135 -1.10 -6.60 10.40
C ALA A 135 -0.28 -5.74 11.37
N GLU A 136 1.03 -5.68 11.19
CA GLU A 136 1.90 -4.79 11.98
C GLU A 136 1.56 -3.31 11.76
N ILE A 137 1.32 -2.91 10.49
CA ILE A 137 0.88 -1.54 10.17
C ILE A 137 -0.47 -1.25 10.82
N GLU A 138 -1.44 -2.15 10.71
CA GLU A 138 -2.76 -1.99 11.33
C GLU A 138 -2.65 -1.80 12.84
N ALA A 139 -1.87 -2.66 13.51
CA ALA A 139 -1.65 -2.57 14.95
C ALA A 139 -1.00 -1.23 15.35
N LEU A 140 -0.05 -0.72 14.55
CA LEU A 140 0.56 0.59 14.73
C LEU A 140 -0.49 1.71 14.62
N LEU A 141 -1.28 1.73 13.55
CA LEU A 141 -2.28 2.77 13.29
C LEU A 141 -3.39 2.76 14.35
N HIS A 142 -3.82 1.59 14.80
CA HIS A 142 -4.78 1.48 15.91
C HIS A 142 -4.22 2.03 17.22
N ARG A 143 -2.95 1.75 17.56
CA ARG A 143 -2.31 2.34 18.75
C ARG A 143 -2.21 3.84 18.65
N GLU A 144 -1.79 4.36 17.48
CA GLU A 144 -1.67 5.79 17.24
C GLU A 144 -3.02 6.52 17.41
N THR A 145 -4.07 5.99 16.81
CA THR A 145 -5.42 6.55 16.91
C THR A 145 -5.92 6.54 18.37
N ARG A 146 -5.75 5.41 19.10
CA ARG A 146 -6.18 5.31 20.51
C ARG A 146 -5.40 6.24 21.44
N ALA A 147 -4.14 6.51 21.13
CA ALA A 147 -3.32 7.46 21.88
C ALA A 147 -3.67 8.93 21.59
N GLY A 148 -4.67 9.19 20.75
CA GLY A 148 -5.05 10.54 20.37
C GLY A 148 -4.07 11.21 19.39
N GLY A 149 -3.23 10.44 18.69
CA GLY A 149 -2.34 10.91 17.64
C GLY A 149 -3.05 11.10 16.29
N VAL A 150 -2.44 10.64 15.20
CA VAL A 150 -3.03 10.72 13.85
C VAL A 150 -4.25 9.79 13.78
N PRO A 151 -5.46 10.31 13.47
CA PRO A 151 -6.63 9.48 13.28
C PRO A 151 -6.46 8.61 12.04
N ALA A 152 -6.67 7.31 12.15
CA ALA A 152 -6.50 6.39 11.06
C ALA A 152 -7.69 5.44 10.88
N ILE A 153 -7.99 5.12 9.61
CA ILE A 153 -8.92 4.08 9.18
C ILE A 153 -8.13 3.07 8.36
N VAL A 154 -8.29 1.79 8.67
CA VAL A 154 -7.70 0.68 7.89
C VAL A 154 -8.81 -0.05 7.16
N LEU A 155 -8.69 -0.15 5.84
CA LEU A 155 -9.63 -0.90 5.00
C LEU A 155 -9.02 -2.25 4.64
N HIS A 156 -9.82 -3.31 4.71
CA HIS A 156 -9.40 -4.68 4.37
C HIS A 156 -10.00 -5.12 3.02
N PRO A 157 -9.42 -4.68 1.89
CA PRO A 157 -9.89 -5.16 0.61
C PRO A 157 -9.59 -6.65 0.45
N GLY A 158 -10.54 -7.36 -0.19
CA GLY A 158 -10.32 -8.70 -0.70
C GLY A 158 -9.53 -8.68 -2.01
N HIS A 159 -9.77 -9.66 -2.87
CA HIS A 159 -9.21 -9.65 -4.21
C HIS A 159 -9.80 -8.49 -5.02
N ILE A 160 -8.93 -7.58 -5.45
CA ILE A 160 -9.32 -6.44 -6.27
C ILE A 160 -9.13 -6.83 -7.73
N SER A 161 -10.19 -6.73 -8.52
CA SER A 161 -10.16 -6.99 -9.96
C SER A 161 -11.05 -5.99 -10.69
N GLY A 162 -10.84 -5.82 -11.99
CA GLY A 162 -11.64 -4.93 -12.81
C GLY A 162 -10.93 -4.52 -14.10
N PRO A 163 -11.59 -3.74 -14.96
CA PRO A 163 -10.99 -3.23 -16.19
C PRO A 163 -9.67 -2.51 -15.91
N GLY A 164 -8.69 -2.71 -16.78
CA GLY A 164 -7.33 -2.17 -16.59
C GLY A 164 -6.42 -3.04 -15.73
N TRP A 165 -6.93 -4.06 -15.02
CA TRP A 165 -6.09 -5.03 -14.32
C TRP A 165 -5.52 -6.03 -15.32
N SER A 166 -4.21 -5.99 -15.53
CA SER A 166 -3.52 -6.99 -16.35
C SER A 166 -3.20 -8.23 -15.52
N LEU A 167 -3.76 -9.38 -15.91
CA LEU A 167 -3.40 -10.68 -15.32
C LEU A 167 -1.94 -11.08 -15.60
N THR A 168 -1.25 -10.37 -16.50
CA THR A 168 0.15 -10.61 -16.84
C THR A 168 1.15 -10.01 -15.84
N SER A 169 0.71 -9.20 -14.90
CA SER A 169 1.53 -8.76 -13.77
C SER A 169 1.59 -9.85 -12.68
N ARG A 170 1.89 -11.09 -13.08
CA ARG A 170 2.32 -12.11 -12.13
C ARG A 170 3.58 -11.59 -11.46
N SER A 171 3.54 -11.44 -10.17
CA SER A 171 4.73 -11.26 -9.34
C SER A 171 5.65 -12.47 -9.56
N THR A 172 6.66 -12.32 -10.42
CA THR A 172 7.76 -13.27 -10.57
C THR A 172 8.73 -13.16 -9.39
N SER A 173 8.25 -12.95 -8.20
CA SER A 173 9.04 -12.93 -6.96
C SER A 173 8.81 -14.17 -6.10
N ALA A 174 8.39 -15.29 -6.70
CA ALA A 174 8.38 -16.56 -5.99
C ALA A 174 9.21 -17.58 -6.80
N ALA A 175 10.23 -18.12 -6.13
CA ALA A 175 11.01 -19.29 -6.52
C ALA A 175 12.20 -19.06 -7.48
N ARG A 176 13.22 -18.31 -7.05
CA ARG A 176 14.57 -18.76 -7.32
C ARG A 176 15.00 -19.70 -6.18
N SER A 177 14.37 -20.87 -6.07
CA SER A 177 14.93 -21.95 -5.28
C SER A 177 16.15 -22.50 -6.05
N SER A 178 17.30 -22.40 -5.44
CA SER A 178 18.56 -22.95 -5.86
C SER A 178 18.42 -24.44 -6.14
N SER A 179 18.35 -24.85 -7.40
CA SER A 179 18.63 -26.21 -7.78
C SER A 179 20.16 -26.43 -7.69
N ARG A 180 20.64 -26.83 -6.52
CA ARG A 180 21.95 -27.41 -6.35
C ARG A 180 21.99 -28.67 -7.22
N ARG A 181 22.62 -28.58 -8.37
CA ARG A 181 23.01 -29.76 -9.16
C ARG A 181 23.99 -30.61 -8.33
N VAL A 182 23.50 -31.72 -7.79
CA VAL A 182 24.34 -32.77 -7.26
C VAL A 182 25.07 -33.39 -8.45
N ARG A 183 26.34 -33.10 -8.58
CA ARG A 183 27.23 -33.82 -9.51
C ARG A 183 27.49 -35.22 -8.94
N THR A 184 26.80 -36.22 -9.44
CA THR A 184 27.18 -37.62 -9.26
C THR A 184 28.46 -37.89 -10.05
N ARG A 185 29.57 -38.13 -9.35
CA ARG A 185 30.79 -38.66 -9.92
C ARG A 185 30.53 -40.09 -10.39
N GLY A 186 30.48 -40.29 -11.70
CA GLY A 186 30.47 -41.60 -12.31
C GLY A 186 31.79 -42.30 -12.01
N ARG A 187 31.71 -43.46 -11.37
CA ARG A 187 32.79 -44.43 -11.24
C ARG A 187 33.05 -45.05 -12.59
N ARG A 188 34.26 -44.95 -13.09
CA ARG A 188 34.73 -45.78 -14.24
C ARG A 188 35.02 -47.20 -13.75
N PRO A 189 34.60 -48.26 -14.46
CA PRO A 189 35.06 -49.60 -14.19
C PRO A 189 36.48 -49.78 -14.74
N ARG A 190 37.31 -50.47 -13.96
CA ARG A 190 38.58 -51.02 -14.39
C ARG A 190 38.28 -52.38 -15.03
N GLY A 191 38.73 -52.58 -16.19
CA GLY A 191 39.02 -53.84 -16.86
C GLY A 191 40.23 -53.62 -17.72
#